data_ee745240bfcaa805b28bff0b5072ae10
#
_entry.id   ee745240bfcaa805b28bff0b5072ae10
#
_cell.length_a   1.000
_cell.length_b   1.000
_cell.length_c   1.000
_cell.angle_alpha   90.00
_cell.angle_beta   90.00
_cell.angle_gamma   90.00
#
_symmetry.space_group_name_H-M   'P 1'
#
loop_
_entity.id
_entity.type
_entity.pdbx_description
1 polymer ?
#
loop_
_entity_poly.entity_id
_entity_poly.type
_entity_poly.pdbx_seq_one_letter_code
_entity_poly.pdbx_strand_id
1 'polypeptide(L)'
;MRSKLIHILCLTAFAYGSSSAQWIKSDVRRAGKLYKKGNYAAASAEYRRALLKDSLYAKANFGLANSAYQEGHYDQAKSYLERLARTEQLPQRQQADVLHNLGNVAMKQKDYRTAIEAYEESLIRNPQNEATRYNLVLAQRLLKQQEQQKDNKQQQNKQDQQQQQQDKQKDKQDPKQDQQQNAQQKQDNKQQGGKPAEPRPGQMSKEQAEQLLNSFRSDDEKTRRRVEQRQREEQSQNSNKNKKRW
;
A
#
# COMPACT_ATOMS: atom_id res chain seq x y z
N MET A 1 -18.74 -59.88 4.34
CA MET A 1 -19.34 -58.86 3.44
C MET A 1 -19.14 -57.44 3.91
N ARG A 2 -19.28 -57.15 5.21
CA ARG A 2 -19.13 -55.75 5.75
C ARG A 2 -17.77 -55.10 5.53
N SER A 3 -16.65 -55.84 5.57
CA SER A 3 -15.31 -55.27 5.36
C SER A 3 -15.07 -54.87 3.87
N LYS A 4 -15.58 -55.59 2.91
CA LYS A 4 -15.47 -55.29 1.48
C LYS A 4 -16.26 -54.02 1.09
N LEU A 5 -17.41 -53.77 1.76
CA LEU A 5 -18.21 -52.58 1.56
C LEU A 5 -17.51 -51.33 2.08
N ILE A 6 -16.82 -51.43 3.23
CA ILE A 6 -16.07 -50.33 3.82
C ILE A 6 -14.88 -49.93 2.88
N HIS A 7 -14.17 -50.88 2.31
CA HIS A 7 -13.07 -50.63 1.38
C HIS A 7 -13.51 -49.94 0.08
N ILE A 8 -14.69 -50.35 -0.47
CA ILE A 8 -15.26 -49.74 -1.66
C ILE A 8 -15.69 -48.29 -1.34
N LEU A 9 -16.28 -48.03 -0.18
CA LEU A 9 -16.70 -46.68 0.23
C LEU A 9 -15.51 -45.74 0.45
N CYS A 10 -14.40 -46.21 1.01
CA CYS A 10 -13.14 -45.45 1.17
C CYS A 10 -12.48 -45.14 -0.20
N LEU A 11 -12.49 -46.09 -1.15
CA LEU A 11 -11.92 -45.91 -2.48
C LEU A 11 -12.71 -44.88 -3.31
N THR A 12 -14.04 -44.85 -3.20
CA THR A 12 -14.88 -43.88 -3.92
C THR A 12 -14.69 -42.47 -3.33
N ALA A 13 -14.59 -42.32 -2.00
CA ALA A 13 -14.34 -41.04 -1.37
C ALA A 13 -12.99 -40.42 -1.79
N PHE A 14 -11.96 -41.24 -1.95
CA PHE A 14 -10.65 -40.79 -2.42
C PHE A 14 -10.63 -40.30 -3.86
N ALA A 15 -11.44 -40.93 -4.74
CA ALA A 15 -11.56 -40.54 -6.15
C ALA A 15 -12.26 -39.18 -6.34
N TYR A 16 -13.27 -38.87 -5.53
CA TYR A 16 -13.97 -37.57 -5.58
C TYR A 16 -13.12 -36.38 -5.09
N GLY A 17 -12.28 -36.60 -4.11
CA GLY A 17 -11.36 -35.54 -3.58
C GLY A 17 -10.30 -35.13 -4.59
N SER A 18 -9.78 -36.07 -5.38
CA SER A 18 -8.73 -35.80 -6.38
C SER A 18 -9.26 -35.01 -7.59
N SER A 19 -10.50 -35.21 -7.99
CA SER A 19 -11.11 -34.50 -9.10
C SER A 19 -11.34 -33.02 -8.85
N SER A 20 -11.86 -32.66 -7.69
CA SER A 20 -12.15 -31.24 -7.35
C SER A 20 -10.89 -30.38 -7.31
N ALA A 21 -9.81 -30.87 -6.72
CA ALA A 21 -8.52 -30.16 -6.66
C ALA A 21 -7.93 -29.92 -8.06
N GLN A 22 -8.12 -30.82 -9.00
CA GLN A 22 -7.62 -30.66 -10.37
C GLN A 22 -8.41 -29.59 -11.15
N TRP A 23 -9.72 -29.51 -10.96
CA TRP A 23 -10.57 -28.50 -11.57
C TRP A 23 -10.24 -27.09 -11.04
N ILE A 24 -10.01 -26.92 -9.74
CA ILE A 24 -9.59 -25.64 -9.15
C ILE A 24 -8.28 -25.17 -9.77
N LYS A 25 -7.27 -26.05 -9.87
CA LYS A 25 -5.97 -25.71 -10.48
C LYS A 25 -6.11 -25.32 -11.96
N SER A 26 -7.04 -25.91 -12.68
CA SER A 26 -7.33 -25.58 -14.07
C SER A 26 -7.93 -24.17 -14.21
N ASP A 27 -8.93 -23.84 -13.39
CA ASP A 27 -9.57 -22.53 -13.38
C ASP A 27 -8.55 -21.44 -13.02
N VAL A 28 -7.73 -21.64 -11.99
CA VAL A 28 -6.67 -20.69 -11.59
C VAL A 28 -5.61 -20.52 -12.68
N ARG A 29 -5.22 -21.58 -13.40
CA ARG A 29 -4.29 -21.45 -14.54
C ARG A 29 -4.88 -20.63 -15.68
N ARG A 30 -6.16 -20.84 -16.00
CA ARG A 30 -6.88 -20.07 -17.02
C ARG A 30 -6.98 -18.60 -16.62
N ALA A 31 -7.38 -18.34 -15.38
CA ALA A 31 -7.39 -16.99 -14.80
C ALA A 31 -6.03 -16.29 -14.91
N GLY A 32 -4.95 -16.98 -14.54
CA GLY A 32 -3.59 -16.44 -14.65
C GLY A 32 -3.17 -16.11 -16.09
N LYS A 33 -3.62 -16.90 -17.09
CA LYS A 33 -3.39 -16.58 -18.51
C LYS A 33 -4.14 -15.32 -18.94
N LEU A 34 -5.38 -15.16 -18.49
CA LEU A 34 -6.19 -13.95 -18.75
C LEU A 34 -5.60 -12.71 -18.09
N TYR A 35 -5.16 -12.84 -16.84
CA TYR A 35 -4.47 -11.77 -16.11
C TYR A 35 -3.23 -11.29 -16.86
N LYS A 36 -2.37 -12.21 -17.31
CA LYS A 36 -1.17 -11.87 -18.09
C LYS A 36 -1.46 -11.17 -19.41
N LYS A 37 -2.65 -11.38 -20.00
CA LYS A 37 -3.12 -10.69 -21.20
C LYS A 37 -3.78 -9.34 -20.90
N GLY A 38 -3.81 -8.88 -19.62
CA GLY A 38 -4.48 -7.66 -19.20
C GLY A 38 -6.01 -7.77 -19.13
N ASN A 39 -6.58 -8.94 -19.34
CA ASN A 39 -8.03 -9.15 -19.23
C ASN A 39 -8.40 -9.48 -17.79
N TYR A 40 -8.37 -8.44 -16.94
CA TYR A 40 -8.55 -8.58 -15.49
C TYR A 40 -9.97 -8.98 -15.11
N ALA A 41 -10.99 -8.48 -15.81
CA ALA A 41 -12.38 -8.82 -15.57
C ALA A 41 -12.65 -10.32 -15.82
N ALA A 42 -12.17 -10.85 -16.94
CA ALA A 42 -12.29 -12.27 -17.24
C ALA A 42 -11.44 -13.14 -16.28
N ALA A 43 -10.25 -12.67 -15.88
CA ALA A 43 -9.44 -13.33 -14.86
C ALA A 43 -10.19 -13.41 -13.54
N SER A 44 -10.81 -12.31 -13.09
CA SER A 44 -11.63 -12.24 -11.88
C SER A 44 -12.78 -13.26 -11.91
N ALA A 45 -13.48 -13.41 -13.04
CA ALA A 45 -14.55 -14.40 -13.19
C ALA A 45 -14.04 -15.83 -12.99
N GLU A 46 -12.90 -16.18 -13.58
CA GLU A 46 -12.31 -17.51 -13.45
C GLU A 46 -11.76 -17.76 -12.02
N TYR A 47 -11.17 -16.76 -11.37
CA TYR A 47 -10.77 -16.87 -9.96
C TYR A 47 -11.98 -17.09 -9.05
N ARG A 48 -13.08 -16.33 -9.24
CA ARG A 48 -14.33 -16.55 -8.47
C ARG A 48 -14.87 -17.97 -8.68
N ARG A 49 -14.81 -18.50 -9.90
CA ARG A 49 -15.24 -19.88 -10.20
C ARG A 49 -14.41 -20.91 -9.44
N ALA A 50 -13.10 -20.68 -9.29
CA ALA A 50 -12.26 -21.51 -8.45
C ALA A 50 -12.68 -21.43 -6.97
N LEU A 51 -13.03 -20.21 -6.47
CA LEU A 51 -13.46 -19.98 -5.09
C LEU A 51 -14.85 -20.54 -4.75
N LEU A 52 -15.72 -20.78 -5.75
CA LEU A 52 -16.96 -21.53 -5.54
C LEU A 52 -16.72 -22.99 -5.14
N LYS A 53 -15.56 -23.54 -5.53
CA LYS A 53 -15.18 -24.93 -5.22
C LYS A 53 -14.38 -25.03 -3.92
N ASP A 54 -13.53 -24.04 -3.65
CA ASP A 54 -12.75 -23.87 -2.42
C ASP A 54 -12.56 -22.38 -2.14
N SER A 55 -13.35 -21.85 -1.23
CA SER A 55 -13.38 -20.44 -0.85
C SER A 55 -12.07 -19.96 -0.20
N LEU A 56 -11.27 -20.88 0.34
CA LEU A 56 -10.00 -20.60 1.01
C LEU A 56 -8.79 -20.78 0.09
N TYR A 57 -8.99 -21.15 -1.20
CA TYR A 57 -7.87 -21.38 -2.10
C TYR A 57 -7.02 -20.12 -2.29
N ALA A 58 -5.86 -20.10 -1.63
CA ALA A 58 -5.03 -18.91 -1.48
C ALA A 58 -4.64 -18.27 -2.83
N LYS A 59 -4.26 -19.09 -3.83
CA LYS A 59 -3.86 -18.58 -5.15
C LYS A 59 -5.01 -17.90 -5.90
N ALA A 60 -6.25 -18.36 -5.72
CA ALA A 60 -7.41 -17.73 -6.35
C ALA A 60 -7.76 -16.41 -5.65
N ASN A 61 -7.75 -16.38 -4.32
CA ASN A 61 -7.94 -15.14 -3.54
C ASN A 61 -6.87 -14.09 -3.89
N PHE A 62 -5.59 -14.48 -3.96
CA PHE A 62 -4.50 -13.59 -4.32
C PHE A 62 -4.62 -13.08 -5.77
N GLY A 63 -4.99 -13.97 -6.71
CA GLY A 63 -5.21 -13.58 -8.09
C GLY A 63 -6.40 -12.64 -8.26
N LEU A 64 -7.47 -12.86 -7.50
CA LEU A 64 -8.64 -11.97 -7.49
C LEU A 64 -8.31 -10.60 -6.91
N ALA A 65 -7.54 -10.55 -5.82
CA ALA A 65 -7.04 -9.31 -5.25
C ALA A 65 -6.20 -8.50 -6.25
N ASN A 66 -5.28 -9.18 -6.94
CA ASN A 66 -4.44 -8.53 -7.95
C ASN A 66 -5.25 -8.03 -9.15
N SER A 67 -6.26 -8.80 -9.58
CA SER A 67 -7.15 -8.38 -10.67
C SER A 67 -7.95 -7.12 -10.26
N ALA A 68 -8.55 -7.12 -9.07
CA ALA A 68 -9.25 -5.96 -8.53
C ALA A 68 -8.35 -4.72 -8.41
N TYR A 69 -7.09 -4.91 -7.99
CA TYR A 69 -6.11 -3.82 -7.95
C TYR A 69 -5.86 -3.21 -9.34
N GLN A 70 -5.70 -4.05 -10.37
CA GLN A 70 -5.46 -3.59 -11.74
C GLN A 70 -6.69 -2.88 -12.34
N GLU A 71 -7.89 -3.27 -11.92
CA GLU A 71 -9.16 -2.63 -12.29
C GLU A 71 -9.43 -1.33 -11.51
N GLY A 72 -8.57 -0.96 -10.54
CA GLY A 72 -8.74 0.20 -9.68
C GLY A 72 -9.72 -0.01 -8.52
N HIS A 73 -10.21 -1.22 -8.31
CA HIS A 73 -11.13 -1.59 -7.22
C HIS A 73 -10.35 -1.84 -5.92
N TYR A 74 -9.68 -0.79 -5.39
CA TYR A 74 -8.71 -0.90 -4.30
C TYR A 74 -9.31 -1.43 -3.00
N ASP A 75 -10.55 -1.06 -2.65
CA ASP A 75 -11.22 -1.56 -1.44
C ASP A 75 -11.50 -3.07 -1.52
N GLN A 76 -11.88 -3.57 -2.70
CA GLN A 76 -12.06 -5.00 -2.90
C GLN A 76 -10.72 -5.75 -2.84
N ALA A 77 -9.68 -5.20 -3.50
CA ALA A 77 -8.35 -5.76 -3.43
C ALA A 77 -7.85 -5.87 -1.98
N LYS A 78 -8.03 -4.81 -1.19
CA LYS A 78 -7.71 -4.78 0.24
C LYS A 78 -8.43 -5.89 1.01
N SER A 79 -9.75 -6.01 0.84
CA SER A 79 -10.56 -7.03 1.52
C SER A 79 -10.07 -8.45 1.25
N TYR A 80 -9.74 -8.78 -0.01
CA TYR A 80 -9.20 -10.10 -0.36
C TYR A 80 -7.83 -10.35 0.26
N LEU A 81 -6.93 -9.33 0.26
CA LEU A 81 -5.59 -9.45 0.83
C LEU A 81 -5.63 -9.55 2.35
N GLU A 82 -6.47 -8.78 3.03
CA GLU A 82 -6.63 -8.87 4.49
C GLU A 82 -7.15 -10.25 4.93
N ARG A 83 -8.08 -10.82 4.18
CA ARG A 83 -8.55 -12.20 4.43
C ARG A 83 -7.40 -13.20 4.31
N LEU A 84 -6.54 -13.05 3.29
CA LEU A 84 -5.36 -13.88 3.13
C LEU A 84 -4.33 -13.66 4.24
N ALA A 85 -4.10 -12.43 4.65
CA ALA A 85 -3.15 -12.11 5.73
C ALA A 85 -3.51 -12.76 7.07
N ARG A 86 -4.81 -13.02 7.32
CA ARG A 86 -5.31 -13.72 8.50
C ARG A 86 -5.21 -15.24 8.40
N THR A 87 -4.80 -15.78 7.27
CA THR A 87 -4.69 -17.24 7.05
C THR A 87 -3.35 -17.72 7.60
N GLU A 88 -3.37 -18.40 8.75
CA GLU A 88 -2.15 -18.88 9.45
C GLU A 88 -1.32 -19.90 8.66
N GLN A 89 -1.93 -20.55 7.67
CA GLN A 89 -1.29 -21.64 6.89
C GLN A 89 -0.50 -21.16 5.67
N LEU A 90 -0.43 -19.84 5.41
CA LEU A 90 0.35 -19.34 4.28
C LEU A 90 1.86 -19.45 4.56
N PRO A 91 2.65 -20.01 3.61
CA PRO A 91 4.10 -19.96 3.69
C PRO A 91 4.59 -18.51 3.88
N GLN A 92 5.65 -18.32 4.66
CA GLN A 92 6.19 -17.01 5.04
C GLN A 92 6.40 -16.07 3.83
N ARG A 93 6.92 -16.61 2.72
CA ARG A 93 7.11 -15.86 1.49
C ARG A 93 5.79 -15.37 0.89
N GLN A 94 4.74 -16.20 0.92
CA GLN A 94 3.42 -15.79 0.42
C GLN A 94 2.76 -14.76 1.34
N GLN A 95 2.96 -14.84 2.66
CA GLN A 95 2.54 -13.80 3.59
C GLN A 95 3.24 -12.47 3.26
N ALA A 96 4.54 -12.49 2.96
CA ALA A 96 5.27 -11.30 2.52
C ALA A 96 4.69 -10.70 1.24
N ASP A 97 4.34 -11.53 0.25
CA ASP A 97 3.73 -11.07 -1.01
C ASP A 97 2.34 -10.44 -0.78
N VAL A 98 1.54 -11.01 0.12
CA VAL A 98 0.23 -10.44 0.51
C VAL A 98 0.41 -9.07 1.16
N LEU A 99 1.33 -8.94 2.10
CA LEU A 99 1.63 -7.68 2.80
C LEU A 99 2.21 -6.63 1.85
N HIS A 100 3.09 -7.02 0.92
CA HIS A 100 3.57 -6.15 -0.13
C HIS A 100 2.40 -5.56 -0.95
N ASN A 101 1.45 -6.40 -1.35
CA ASN A 101 0.30 -5.96 -2.12
C ASN A 101 -0.70 -5.12 -1.30
N LEU A 102 -0.85 -5.37 0.01
CA LEU A 102 -1.58 -4.46 0.90
C LEU A 102 -0.94 -3.08 0.92
N GLY A 103 0.39 -3.01 1.02
CA GLY A 103 1.13 -1.76 0.90
C GLY A 103 0.87 -1.05 -0.44
N ASN A 104 0.88 -1.79 -1.56
CA ASN A 104 0.59 -1.23 -2.88
C ASN A 104 -0.84 -0.65 -2.97
N VAL A 105 -1.82 -1.33 -2.38
CA VAL A 105 -3.21 -0.83 -2.30
C VAL A 105 -3.27 0.46 -1.49
N ALA A 106 -2.67 0.50 -0.30
CA ALA A 106 -2.60 1.68 0.55
C ALA A 106 -1.92 2.86 -0.15
N MET A 107 -0.85 2.61 -0.92
CA MET A 107 -0.20 3.63 -1.76
C MET A 107 -1.16 4.26 -2.77
N LYS A 108 -1.98 3.45 -3.46
CA LYS A 108 -3.00 3.95 -4.40
C LYS A 108 -4.10 4.76 -3.71
N GLN A 109 -4.42 4.42 -2.47
CA GLN A 109 -5.37 5.15 -1.62
C GLN A 109 -4.75 6.38 -0.94
N LYS A 110 -3.44 6.64 -1.13
CA LYS A 110 -2.66 7.70 -0.47
C LYS A 110 -2.62 7.57 1.06
N ASP A 111 -2.89 6.39 1.56
CA ASP A 111 -2.69 6.01 2.96
C ASP A 111 -1.26 5.53 3.17
N TYR A 112 -0.34 6.50 3.20
CA TYR A 112 1.08 6.20 3.25
C TYR A 112 1.53 5.59 4.57
N ARG A 113 0.81 5.83 5.68
CA ARG A 113 1.11 5.20 6.99
C ARG A 113 0.86 3.70 6.95
N THR A 114 -0.32 3.30 6.50
CA THR A 114 -0.66 1.88 6.32
C THR A 114 0.25 1.22 5.28
N ALA A 115 0.65 1.94 4.23
CA ALA A 115 1.59 1.41 3.25
C ALA A 115 2.96 1.09 3.87
N ILE A 116 3.50 2.00 4.69
CA ILE A 116 4.77 1.82 5.40
C ILE A 116 4.70 0.58 6.30
N GLU A 117 3.68 0.47 7.13
CA GLU A 117 3.48 -0.67 8.04
C GLU A 117 3.43 -1.99 7.28
N ALA A 118 2.65 -2.06 6.20
CA ALA A 118 2.51 -3.26 5.39
C ALA A 118 3.83 -3.66 4.70
N TYR A 119 4.61 -2.70 4.20
CA TYR A 119 5.90 -2.98 3.58
C TYR A 119 6.95 -3.41 4.61
N GLU A 120 7.00 -2.79 5.79
CA GLU A 120 7.88 -3.20 6.89
C GLU A 120 7.59 -4.66 7.30
N GLU A 121 6.31 -5.00 7.50
CA GLU A 121 5.88 -6.35 7.82
C GLU A 121 6.21 -7.37 6.70
N SER A 122 6.10 -6.96 5.44
CA SER A 122 6.51 -7.77 4.30
C SER A 122 8.02 -8.05 4.32
N LEU A 123 8.84 -7.04 4.61
CA LEU A 123 10.31 -7.16 4.67
C LEU A 123 10.79 -7.98 5.87
N ILE A 124 10.08 -7.97 6.98
CA ILE A 124 10.36 -8.88 8.12
C ILE A 124 10.28 -10.33 7.66
N ARG A 125 9.32 -10.66 6.77
CA ARG A 125 9.10 -12.04 6.26
C ARG A 125 9.95 -12.36 5.04
N ASN A 126 10.29 -11.37 4.22
CA ASN A 126 11.16 -11.51 3.05
C ASN A 126 12.10 -10.30 2.91
N PRO A 127 13.22 -10.28 3.65
CA PRO A 127 14.17 -9.15 3.67
C PRO A 127 14.84 -8.87 2.32
N GLN A 128 14.85 -9.83 1.41
CA GLN A 128 15.52 -9.71 0.11
C GLN A 128 14.64 -9.05 -0.97
N ASN A 129 13.39 -8.68 -0.64
CA ASN A 129 12.49 -8.08 -1.63
C ASN A 129 12.84 -6.60 -1.89
N GLU A 130 13.61 -6.36 -2.95
CA GLU A 130 14.05 -5.00 -3.34
C GLU A 130 12.88 -4.11 -3.76
N ALA A 131 11.87 -4.67 -4.44
CA ALA A 131 10.69 -3.91 -4.81
C ALA A 131 9.93 -3.39 -3.59
N THR A 132 9.83 -4.20 -2.54
CA THR A 132 9.20 -3.79 -1.27
C THR A 132 10.02 -2.70 -0.58
N ARG A 133 11.36 -2.82 -0.56
CA ARG A 133 12.24 -1.76 0.00
C ARG A 133 12.07 -0.44 -0.73
N TYR A 134 12.09 -0.48 -2.07
CA TYR A 134 11.88 0.72 -2.88
C TYR A 134 10.53 1.38 -2.57
N ASN A 135 9.45 0.60 -2.54
CA ASN A 135 8.11 1.11 -2.25
C ASN A 135 7.98 1.66 -0.83
N LEU A 136 8.65 1.06 0.15
CA LEU A 136 8.70 1.56 1.52
C LEU A 136 9.35 2.95 1.59
N VAL A 137 10.52 3.13 0.96
CA VAL A 137 11.19 4.43 0.91
C VAL A 137 10.32 5.47 0.20
N LEU A 138 9.67 5.08 -0.89
CA LEU A 138 8.73 5.97 -1.60
C LEU A 138 7.54 6.37 -0.71
N ALA A 139 6.94 5.42 0.03
CA ALA A 139 5.84 5.69 0.95
C ALA A 139 6.24 6.68 2.06
N GLN A 140 7.42 6.49 2.66
CA GLN A 140 7.96 7.39 3.68
C GLN A 140 8.14 8.82 3.16
N ARG A 141 8.62 9.00 1.94
CA ARG A 141 8.75 10.32 1.31
C ARG A 141 7.41 10.98 1.05
N LEU A 142 6.47 10.22 0.50
CA LEU A 142 5.13 10.75 0.21
C LEU A 142 4.39 11.11 1.50
N LEU A 143 4.57 10.36 2.58
CA LEU A 143 4.04 10.73 3.90
C LEU A 143 4.62 12.06 4.38
N LYS A 144 5.94 12.21 4.34
CA LYS A 144 6.62 13.46 4.73
C LYS A 144 6.13 14.65 3.91
N GLN A 145 6.00 14.48 2.60
CA GLN A 145 5.47 15.51 1.72
C GLN A 145 4.01 15.87 2.04
N GLN A 146 3.18 14.87 2.33
CA GLN A 146 1.78 15.07 2.74
C GLN A 146 1.67 15.84 4.05
N GLU A 147 2.53 15.55 5.03
CA GLU A 147 2.59 16.24 6.32
C GLU A 147 3.03 17.69 6.14
N GLN A 148 4.09 17.96 5.38
CA GLN A 148 4.53 19.31 5.07
C GLN A 148 3.45 20.16 4.36
N GLN A 149 2.71 19.56 3.44
CA GLN A 149 1.60 20.26 2.78
C GLN A 149 0.46 20.60 3.74
N LYS A 150 0.17 19.74 4.72
CA LYS A 150 -0.83 20.01 5.76
C LYS A 150 -0.39 21.16 6.66
N ASP A 151 0.87 21.14 7.09
CA ASP A 151 1.42 22.18 7.96
C ASP A 151 1.43 23.55 7.28
N ASN A 152 1.85 23.61 6.01
CA ASN A 152 1.84 24.84 5.22
C ASN A 152 0.42 25.42 5.05
N LYS A 153 -0.58 24.55 4.79
CA LYS A 153 -1.99 24.99 4.69
C LYS A 153 -2.52 25.51 6.04
N GLN A 154 -2.14 24.89 7.15
CA GLN A 154 -2.55 25.34 8.47
C GLN A 154 -1.93 26.70 8.83
N GLN A 155 -0.66 26.92 8.46
CA GLN A 155 0.01 28.22 8.67
C GLN A 155 -0.64 29.31 7.82
N GLN A 156 -0.93 29.03 6.56
CA GLN A 156 -1.60 29.97 5.67
C GLN A 156 -3.00 30.35 6.19
N ASN A 157 -3.79 29.37 6.60
CA ASN A 157 -5.12 29.65 7.19
C ASN A 157 -5.06 30.48 8.47
N LYS A 158 -4.01 30.29 9.30
CA LYS A 158 -3.82 31.13 10.50
C LYS A 158 -3.45 32.55 10.15
N GLN A 159 -2.60 32.76 9.14
CA GLN A 159 -2.25 34.10 8.65
C GLN A 159 -3.46 34.83 8.08
N ASP A 160 -4.24 34.15 7.24
CA ASP A 160 -5.47 34.74 6.65
C ASP A 160 -6.48 35.12 7.73
N GLN A 161 -6.64 34.30 8.78
CA GLN A 161 -7.53 34.63 9.91
C GLN A 161 -7.03 35.83 10.73
N GLN A 162 -5.73 35.94 10.95
CA GLN A 162 -5.15 37.09 11.65
C GLN A 162 -5.29 38.37 10.85
N GLN A 163 -5.10 38.31 9.53
CA GLN A 163 -5.27 39.43 8.63
C GLN A 163 -6.72 39.92 8.59
N GLN A 164 -7.68 39.01 8.51
CA GLN A 164 -9.11 39.35 8.59
C GLN A 164 -9.53 39.96 9.94
N GLN A 165 -8.90 39.57 11.03
CA GLN A 165 -9.15 40.17 12.34
C GLN A 165 -8.55 41.59 12.45
N GLN A 166 -7.37 41.83 11.87
CA GLN A 166 -6.76 43.16 11.81
C GLN A 166 -7.57 44.13 10.92
N ASP A 167 -8.05 43.65 9.77
CA ASP A 167 -8.87 44.45 8.85
C ASP A 167 -10.21 44.85 9.52
N LYS A 168 -10.86 43.94 10.23
CA LYS A 168 -12.09 44.23 10.99
C LYS A 168 -11.88 45.17 12.19
N GLN A 169 -10.67 45.29 12.73
CA GLN A 169 -10.33 46.25 13.77
C GLN A 169 -10.03 47.63 13.18
N LYS A 170 -9.48 47.72 11.96
CA LYS A 170 -9.23 48.96 11.24
C LYS A 170 -10.54 49.62 10.78
N ASP A 171 -11.52 48.82 10.31
CA ASP A 171 -12.84 49.34 9.92
C ASP A 171 -13.66 49.91 11.07
N LYS A 172 -13.24 49.73 12.33
CA LYS A 172 -13.89 50.32 13.51
C LYS A 172 -13.25 51.61 14.02
N GLN A 173 -12.11 52.03 13.42
CA GLN A 173 -11.45 53.27 13.72
C GLN A 173 -11.41 54.20 12.52
N ASP A 174 -12.39 55.11 12.46
CA ASP A 174 -12.51 56.33 11.64
C ASP A 174 -12.46 56.24 10.10
N PRO A 175 -13.55 56.67 9.38
CA PRO A 175 -13.61 56.57 7.93
C PRO A 175 -13.18 57.84 7.17
N LYS A 176 -12.14 58.58 7.60
CA LYS A 176 -11.82 59.86 6.95
C LYS A 176 -10.40 60.11 6.44
N GLN A 177 -9.49 59.18 6.41
CA GLN A 177 -8.10 59.52 6.01
C GLN A 177 -7.35 58.58 5.06
N ASP A 178 -7.91 57.52 4.45
CA ASP A 178 -7.12 56.57 3.68
C ASP A 178 -7.62 56.34 2.24
N GLN A 179 -7.69 57.36 1.39
CA GLN A 179 -7.89 57.20 -0.06
C GLN A 179 -6.64 57.36 -0.92
N GLN A 180 -5.45 57.54 -0.38
CA GLN A 180 -4.23 57.79 -1.18
C GLN A 180 -3.07 56.79 -1.01
N GLN A 181 -3.14 55.80 -0.13
CA GLN A 181 -2.00 54.84 0.06
C GLN A 181 -2.24 53.42 -0.50
N ASN A 182 -3.42 53.13 -1.08
CA ASN A 182 -3.75 51.75 -1.46
C ASN A 182 -3.43 51.37 -2.91
N ALA A 183 -2.73 52.25 -3.67
CA ALA A 183 -2.38 51.98 -5.08
C ALA A 183 -0.98 51.39 -5.28
N GLN A 184 -0.08 51.49 -4.31
CA GLN A 184 1.32 51.03 -4.45
C GLN A 184 1.63 49.63 -3.90
N GLN A 185 0.81 49.09 -3.00
CA GLN A 185 1.05 47.78 -2.38
C GLN A 185 0.52 46.56 -3.19
N LYS A 186 -0.24 46.78 -4.26
CA LYS A 186 -0.78 45.71 -5.11
C LYS A 186 0.16 45.23 -6.23
N GLN A 187 1.29 45.87 -6.46
CA GLN A 187 2.21 45.48 -7.53
C GLN A 187 3.36 44.53 -7.10
N ASP A 188 3.75 44.52 -5.83
CA ASP A 188 4.89 43.72 -5.39
C ASP A 188 4.58 42.27 -5.00
N ASN A 189 3.29 41.89 -4.91
CA ASN A 189 2.89 40.54 -4.45
C ASN A 189 2.58 39.56 -5.62
N LYS A 190 2.93 39.92 -6.85
CA LYS A 190 2.66 39.07 -8.05
C LYS A 190 3.87 38.29 -8.55
N GLN A 191 5.04 38.37 -7.90
CA GLN A 191 6.28 37.73 -8.38
C GLN A 191 6.87 36.61 -7.50
N GLN A 192 6.20 36.16 -6.44
CA GLN A 192 6.73 35.05 -5.62
C GLN A 192 5.75 33.89 -5.42
N GLY A 193 5.08 33.46 -6.45
CA GLY A 193 4.17 32.31 -6.42
C GLY A 193 4.47 31.24 -7.47
N GLY A 194 5.74 31.05 -7.83
CA GLY A 194 6.15 29.90 -8.64
C GLY A 194 6.12 28.63 -7.80
N LYS A 195 5.05 27.83 -7.86
CA LYS A 195 5.07 26.45 -7.37
C LYS A 195 6.24 25.73 -8.08
N PRO A 196 7.13 25.03 -7.35
CA PRO A 196 8.04 24.11 -8.00
C PRO A 196 7.19 23.08 -8.77
N ALA A 197 7.33 23.10 -10.10
CA ALA A 197 6.69 22.10 -10.94
C ALA A 197 7.18 20.71 -10.50
N GLU A 198 6.26 19.78 -10.27
CA GLU A 198 6.61 18.38 -10.08
C GLU A 198 7.44 17.92 -11.28
N PRO A 199 8.63 17.30 -11.06
CA PRO A 199 9.45 16.82 -12.16
C PRO A 199 8.68 15.74 -12.91
N ARG A 200 8.35 16.02 -14.15
CA ARG A 200 7.79 15.01 -15.05
C ARG A 200 8.89 14.01 -15.41
N PRO A 201 8.60 12.70 -15.51
CA PRO A 201 9.57 11.73 -16.00
C PRO A 201 10.13 12.18 -17.37
N GLY A 202 11.45 12.40 -17.45
CA GLY A 202 12.12 12.84 -18.67
C GLY A 202 12.67 14.28 -18.68
N GLN A 203 12.43 15.09 -17.65
CA GLN A 203 12.96 16.47 -17.54
C GLN A 203 13.88 16.72 -16.34
N MET A 204 14.31 15.65 -15.67
CA MET A 204 15.18 15.77 -14.50
C MET A 204 16.64 15.95 -14.96
N SER A 205 17.36 16.95 -14.40
CA SER A 205 18.79 17.09 -14.67
C SER A 205 19.57 15.89 -14.09
N LYS A 206 20.77 15.64 -14.60
CA LYS A 206 21.63 14.55 -14.12
C LYS A 206 21.94 14.69 -12.62
N GLU A 207 22.20 15.94 -12.19
CA GLU A 207 22.46 16.27 -10.78
C GLU A 207 21.24 16.02 -9.89
N GLN A 208 20.04 16.37 -10.35
CA GLN A 208 18.80 16.09 -9.62
C GLN A 208 18.54 14.58 -9.51
N ALA A 209 18.83 13.82 -10.58
CA ALA A 209 18.73 12.37 -10.57
C ALA A 209 19.73 11.73 -9.59
N GLU A 210 20.97 12.22 -9.56
CA GLU A 210 21.99 11.74 -8.61
C GLU A 210 21.66 12.09 -7.15
N GLN A 211 21.19 13.31 -6.89
CA GLN A 211 20.73 13.71 -5.55
C GLN A 211 19.55 12.84 -5.08
N LEU A 212 18.61 12.58 -6.00
CA LEU A 212 17.48 11.70 -5.72
C LEU A 212 17.97 10.27 -5.41
N LEU A 213 18.87 9.74 -6.22
CA LEU A 213 19.43 8.40 -6.03
C LEU A 213 20.20 8.28 -4.72
N ASN A 214 21.02 9.27 -4.36
CA ASN A 214 21.77 9.29 -3.10
C ASN A 214 20.83 9.38 -1.89
N SER A 215 19.75 10.15 -1.99
CA SER A 215 18.75 10.21 -0.93
C SER A 215 18.01 8.87 -0.76
N PHE A 216 17.73 8.15 -1.87
CA PHE A 216 17.16 6.79 -1.79
C PHE A 216 18.10 5.81 -1.09
N ARG A 217 19.41 5.87 -1.38
CA ARG A 217 20.41 5.01 -0.72
C ARG A 217 20.45 5.24 0.80
N SER A 218 20.48 6.51 1.22
CA SER A 218 20.47 6.85 2.65
C SER A 218 19.18 6.37 3.35
N ASP A 219 18.02 6.53 2.71
CA ASP A 219 16.75 6.13 3.28
C ASP A 219 16.59 4.59 3.26
N ASP A 220 17.13 3.89 2.25
CA ASP A 220 17.18 2.40 2.21
C ASP A 220 18.02 1.84 3.36
N GLU A 221 19.17 2.46 3.67
CA GLU A 221 20.02 2.03 4.78
C GLU A 221 19.31 2.19 6.14
N LYS A 222 18.65 3.32 6.37
CA LYS A 222 17.84 3.54 7.58
C LYS A 222 16.71 2.52 7.69
N THR A 223 16.06 2.22 6.56
CA THR A 223 14.99 1.24 6.47
C THR A 223 15.49 -0.16 6.78
N ARG A 224 16.63 -0.56 6.22
CA ARG A 224 17.26 -1.87 6.53
C ARG A 224 17.52 -2.01 8.02
N ARG A 225 18.14 -1.01 8.66
CA ARG A 225 18.42 -1.03 10.11
C ARG A 225 17.14 -1.19 10.93
N ARG A 226 16.06 -0.49 10.56
CA ARG A 226 14.75 -0.58 11.25
C ARG A 226 14.13 -1.98 11.10
N VAL A 227 14.13 -2.53 9.89
CA VAL A 227 13.61 -3.88 9.63
C VAL A 227 14.41 -4.94 10.40
N GLU A 228 15.75 -4.86 10.40
CA GLU A 228 16.61 -5.77 11.16
C GLU A 228 16.34 -5.67 12.66
N GLN A 229 16.16 -4.46 13.19
CA GLN A 229 15.81 -4.26 14.60
C GLN A 229 14.49 -4.94 14.94
N ARG A 230 13.44 -4.72 14.15
CA ARG A 230 12.12 -5.35 14.37
C ARG A 230 12.20 -6.87 14.26
N GLN A 231 12.98 -7.42 13.33
CA GLN A 231 13.20 -8.87 13.24
C GLN A 231 13.84 -9.44 14.51
N ARG A 232 14.85 -8.76 15.07
CA ARG A 232 15.49 -9.17 16.34
C ARG A 232 14.49 -9.12 17.51
N GLU A 233 13.66 -8.08 17.57
CA GLU A 233 12.63 -7.93 18.59
C GLU A 233 11.58 -9.06 18.50
N GLU A 234 11.09 -9.40 17.29
CA GLU A 234 10.16 -10.51 17.09
C GLU A 234 10.79 -11.87 17.46
N GLN A 235 12.05 -12.12 17.08
CA GLN A 235 12.75 -13.34 17.43
C GLN A 235 12.92 -13.47 18.96
N SER A 236 13.23 -12.37 19.66
CA SER A 236 13.34 -12.35 21.10
C SER A 236 12.03 -12.62 21.81
N GLN A 237 10.93 -12.04 21.31
CA GLN A 237 9.58 -12.28 21.83
C GLN A 237 9.13 -13.73 21.63
N ASN A 238 9.39 -14.30 20.45
CA ASN A 238 9.05 -15.69 20.15
C ASN A 238 9.88 -16.67 21.01
N SER A 239 11.15 -16.39 21.22
CA SER A 239 12.01 -17.16 22.13
C SER A 239 11.51 -17.14 23.57
N ASN A 240 11.08 -15.98 24.06
CA ASN A 240 10.52 -15.82 25.41
C ASN A 240 9.15 -16.52 25.57
N LYS A 241 8.31 -16.49 24.54
CA LYS A 241 7.03 -17.22 24.55
C LYS A 241 7.23 -18.73 24.60
N ASN A 242 8.25 -19.24 23.89
CA ASN A 242 8.56 -20.67 23.91
C ASN A 242 9.16 -21.11 25.26
N LYS A 243 9.98 -20.27 25.93
CA LYS A 243 10.52 -20.57 27.28
C LYS A 243 9.44 -20.59 28.37
N LYS A 244 8.33 -19.84 28.21
CA LYS A 244 7.21 -19.84 29.17
C LYS A 244 6.24 -21.01 28.98
N ARG A 245 6.38 -21.82 27.95
CA ARG A 245 5.52 -22.98 27.67
C ARG A 245 6.06 -24.31 28.22
N TRP A 246 7.25 -24.27 28.82
CA TRP A 246 7.91 -25.37 29.54
C TRP A 246 8.07 -24.98 31.01
#